data_5687f995eb77e9136f23f15a227dd68b
#
_entry.id   5687f995eb77e9136f23f15a227dd68b
#
_cell.length_a   1.000
_cell.length_b   1.000
_cell.length_c   1.000
_cell.angle_alpha   90.00
_cell.angle_beta   90.00
_cell.angle_gamma   90.00
#
_symmetry.space_group_name_H-M   'P 1'
#
loop_
_entity.id
_entity.type
_entity.pdbx_description
1 polymer ?
#
loop_
_entity_poly.entity_id
_entity_poly.type
_entity_poly.pdbx_seq_one_letter_code
_entity_poly.pdbx_strand_id
1 'polypeptide(L)'
;MRSSQQFLRRRYAFTLVELLVVIAIIGILVGLLLPAVQSAREAARRMSCQNNLKQIGLAIHNYHDTYRQFPWVNANSTLGGGSAFVAILPHMEQSNSFRLYDFTKSNRDPYNRQVVSQRLPFYWCPSAVERRPVPECDSDAGRAPGSYAVNIGTEDYNQYWSFFGQPQPSLDGMIVYSDARDRKTKFASVTDGSSNTLLVGETAYNLPDYLFSFGACRGESRFSFTYWCNPFPGSTACTTEYAFNPKDVAGDGIFDRGWVRSFRSDHIGGVQFVFGDGSVHFVSENINAETLDKLAARNDGEVLGEWGL
;
A
#
# COMPACT_ATOMS: atom_id res chain seq x y z
N MET A 1 -67.93 -46.61 13.44
CA MET A 1 -66.65 -47.29 13.57
C MET A 1 -65.75 -46.74 12.50
N ARG A 2 -64.81 -45.83 12.87
CA ARG A 2 -63.77 -45.25 11.95
C ARG A 2 -62.46 -45.97 12.26
N SER A 3 -61.99 -46.76 11.28
CA SER A 3 -60.70 -47.45 11.36
C SER A 3 -59.59 -46.42 11.11
N SER A 4 -58.79 -46.21 12.12
CA SER A 4 -57.56 -45.42 12.00
C SER A 4 -56.47 -46.32 11.43
N GLN A 5 -56.11 -46.10 10.16
CA GLN A 5 -54.90 -46.68 9.58
C GLN A 5 -53.67 -45.98 10.15
N GLN A 6 -52.90 -46.63 11.01
CA GLN A 6 -51.57 -46.22 11.45
C GLN A 6 -50.58 -46.46 10.32
N PHE A 7 -50.11 -45.38 9.69
CA PHE A 7 -48.97 -45.44 8.79
C PHE A 7 -47.72 -45.76 9.60
N LEU A 8 -47.23 -46.98 9.53
CA LEU A 8 -45.95 -47.40 10.04
C LEU A 8 -44.85 -46.70 9.22
N ARG A 9 -44.31 -45.58 9.76
CA ARG A 9 -43.07 -44.95 9.24
C ARG A 9 -41.94 -45.97 9.39
N ARG A 10 -41.45 -46.54 8.28
CA ARG A 10 -40.21 -47.32 8.25
C ARG A 10 -39.07 -46.40 8.73
N ARG A 11 -38.52 -46.66 9.89
CA ARG A 11 -37.29 -46.06 10.38
C ARG A 11 -36.14 -46.79 9.68
N TYR A 12 -35.49 -46.12 8.74
CA TYR A 12 -34.24 -46.61 8.19
C TYR A 12 -33.17 -46.45 9.27
N ALA A 13 -32.59 -47.55 9.71
CA ALA A 13 -31.47 -47.56 10.64
C ALA A 13 -30.18 -47.37 9.82
N PHE A 14 -29.40 -46.35 10.16
CA PHE A 14 -28.13 -46.06 9.51
C PHE A 14 -27.05 -46.96 10.10
N THR A 15 -26.26 -47.63 9.26
CA THR A 15 -25.17 -48.49 9.72
C THR A 15 -23.92 -47.63 10.03
N LEU A 16 -23.08 -48.09 10.95
CA LEU A 16 -21.81 -47.42 11.31
C LEU A 16 -20.92 -47.31 10.08
N VAL A 17 -20.91 -48.31 9.20
CA VAL A 17 -20.09 -48.31 7.97
C VAL A 17 -20.57 -47.25 6.99
N GLU A 18 -21.88 -47.07 6.78
CA GLU A 18 -22.41 -46.00 5.91
C GLU A 18 -22.03 -44.63 6.41
N LEU A 19 -22.07 -44.37 7.72
CA LEU A 19 -21.64 -43.14 8.31
C LEU A 19 -20.13 -42.92 8.08
N LEU A 20 -19.32 -43.94 8.31
CA LEU A 20 -17.86 -43.86 8.20
C LEU A 20 -17.41 -43.59 6.76
N VAL A 21 -18.03 -44.20 5.77
CA VAL A 21 -17.75 -43.93 4.35
C VAL A 21 -18.10 -42.49 3.97
N VAL A 22 -19.27 -41.99 4.42
CA VAL A 22 -19.68 -40.62 4.13
C VAL A 22 -18.70 -39.59 4.71
N ILE A 23 -18.30 -39.74 5.99
CA ILE A 23 -17.32 -38.80 6.58
C ILE A 23 -15.96 -38.92 5.92
N ALA A 24 -15.53 -40.09 5.48
CA ALA A 24 -14.30 -40.28 4.74
C ALA A 24 -14.32 -39.53 3.38
N ILE A 25 -15.43 -39.65 2.62
CA ILE A 25 -15.59 -38.95 1.36
C ILE A 25 -15.61 -37.42 1.58
N ILE A 26 -16.39 -36.94 2.56
CA ILE A 26 -16.44 -35.53 2.92
C ILE A 26 -15.02 -35.02 3.31
N GLY A 27 -14.30 -35.79 4.13
CA GLY A 27 -12.93 -35.46 4.56
C GLY A 27 -11.98 -35.30 3.37
N ILE A 28 -12.02 -36.20 2.41
CA ILE A 28 -11.21 -36.13 1.18
C ILE A 28 -11.62 -34.92 0.35
N LEU A 29 -12.92 -34.70 0.12
CA LEU A 29 -13.39 -33.56 -0.66
C LEU A 29 -12.99 -32.21 -0.04
N VAL A 30 -13.20 -32.05 1.26
CA VAL A 30 -12.81 -30.82 2.01
C VAL A 30 -11.30 -30.64 1.98
N GLY A 31 -10.53 -31.71 2.18
CA GLY A 31 -9.07 -31.69 2.14
C GLY A 31 -8.50 -31.19 0.80
N LEU A 32 -9.16 -31.54 -0.32
CA LEU A 32 -8.76 -31.08 -1.66
C LEU A 32 -9.31 -29.68 -2.00
N LEU A 33 -10.52 -29.35 -1.54
CA LEU A 33 -11.16 -28.07 -1.88
C LEU A 33 -10.58 -26.89 -1.08
N LEU A 34 -10.22 -27.10 0.19
CA LEU A 34 -9.78 -26.01 1.05
C LEU A 34 -8.54 -25.26 0.52
N PRO A 35 -7.44 -25.93 0.09
CA PRO A 35 -6.29 -25.24 -0.52
C PRO A 35 -6.64 -24.51 -1.82
N ALA A 36 -7.47 -25.13 -2.66
CA ALA A 36 -7.90 -24.55 -3.93
C ALA A 36 -8.73 -23.26 -3.74
N VAL A 37 -9.66 -23.27 -2.79
CA VAL A 37 -10.47 -22.09 -2.44
C VAL A 37 -9.60 -20.97 -1.87
N GLN A 38 -8.63 -21.29 -1.02
CA GLN A 38 -7.71 -20.27 -0.46
C GLN A 38 -6.84 -19.64 -1.55
N SER A 39 -6.30 -20.44 -2.47
CA SER A 39 -5.53 -19.94 -3.60
C SER A 39 -6.37 -19.04 -4.53
N ALA A 40 -7.60 -19.45 -4.82
CA ALA A 40 -8.52 -18.66 -5.64
C ALA A 40 -8.89 -17.31 -4.96
N ARG A 41 -9.09 -17.30 -3.65
CA ARG A 41 -9.36 -16.08 -2.88
C ARG A 41 -8.15 -15.12 -2.90
N GLU A 42 -6.94 -15.64 -2.74
CA GLU A 42 -5.74 -14.81 -2.79
C GLU A 42 -5.52 -14.25 -4.20
N ALA A 43 -5.72 -15.03 -5.25
CA ALA A 43 -5.69 -14.55 -6.62
C ALA A 43 -6.71 -13.42 -6.85
N ALA A 44 -7.93 -13.55 -6.34
CA ALA A 44 -8.95 -12.51 -6.41
C ALA A 44 -8.55 -11.22 -5.66
N ARG A 45 -7.97 -11.36 -4.46
CA ARG A 45 -7.44 -10.19 -3.72
C ARG A 45 -6.29 -9.51 -4.47
N ARG A 46 -5.37 -10.29 -5.05
CA ARG A 46 -4.28 -9.76 -5.88
C ARG A 46 -4.81 -8.98 -7.09
N MET A 47 -5.82 -9.50 -7.78
CA MET A 47 -6.48 -8.76 -8.88
C MET A 47 -7.13 -7.46 -8.40
N SER A 48 -7.73 -7.45 -7.20
CA SER A 48 -8.30 -6.22 -6.63
C SER A 48 -7.22 -5.18 -6.32
N CYS A 49 -6.07 -5.58 -5.77
CA CYS A 49 -4.94 -4.67 -5.52
C CYS A 49 -4.36 -4.14 -6.83
N GLN A 50 -4.28 -4.98 -7.88
CA GLN A 50 -3.88 -4.58 -9.23
C GLN A 50 -4.83 -3.52 -9.81
N ASN A 51 -6.14 -3.71 -9.65
CA ASN A 51 -7.14 -2.74 -10.10
C ASN A 51 -7.04 -1.42 -9.35
N ASN A 52 -6.77 -1.45 -8.04
CA ASN A 52 -6.55 -0.25 -7.25
C ASN A 52 -5.33 0.54 -7.77
N LEU A 53 -4.20 -0.15 -7.98
CA LEU A 53 -3.00 0.48 -8.56
C LEU A 53 -3.27 1.06 -9.95
N LYS A 54 -4.03 0.35 -10.79
CA LYS A 54 -4.44 0.86 -12.11
C LYS A 54 -5.27 2.15 -12.00
N GLN A 55 -6.22 2.22 -11.07
CA GLN A 55 -7.02 3.42 -10.82
C GLN A 55 -6.16 4.57 -10.29
N ILE A 56 -5.24 4.30 -9.37
CA ILE A 56 -4.29 5.29 -8.84
C ILE A 56 -3.40 5.82 -9.98
N GLY A 57 -2.84 4.94 -10.80
CA GLY A 57 -2.02 5.33 -11.96
C GLY A 57 -2.80 6.23 -12.92
N LEU A 58 -4.02 5.84 -13.27
CA LEU A 58 -4.90 6.64 -14.14
C LEU A 58 -5.21 8.01 -13.52
N ALA A 59 -5.47 8.08 -12.22
CA ALA A 59 -5.72 9.34 -11.53
C ALA A 59 -4.48 10.26 -11.53
N ILE A 60 -3.27 9.71 -11.40
CA ILE A 60 -2.01 10.46 -11.52
C ILE A 60 -1.82 10.99 -12.95
N HIS A 61 -2.14 10.20 -13.97
CA HIS A 61 -2.11 10.66 -15.38
C HIS A 61 -3.10 11.80 -15.61
N ASN A 62 -4.34 11.67 -15.15
CA ASN A 62 -5.35 12.72 -15.24
C ASN A 62 -4.92 14.01 -14.49
N TYR A 63 -4.27 13.85 -13.35
CA TYR A 63 -3.66 14.98 -12.63
C TYR A 63 -2.58 15.65 -13.48
N HIS A 64 -1.66 14.86 -14.07
CA HIS A 64 -0.61 15.37 -14.93
C HIS A 64 -1.17 16.08 -16.16
N ASP A 65 -2.23 15.56 -16.79
CA ASP A 65 -2.87 16.18 -17.94
C ASP A 65 -3.48 17.54 -17.59
N THR A 66 -4.02 17.66 -16.38
CA THR A 66 -4.61 18.90 -15.88
C THR A 66 -3.57 19.94 -15.51
N TYR A 67 -2.53 19.53 -14.77
CA TYR A 67 -1.58 20.45 -14.16
C TYR A 67 -0.21 20.48 -14.85
N ARG A 68 0.01 19.64 -15.87
CA ARG A 68 1.28 19.49 -16.63
C ARG A 68 2.49 19.15 -15.78
N GLN A 69 2.24 18.48 -14.66
CA GLN A 69 3.25 17.98 -13.71
C GLN A 69 2.66 16.82 -12.91
N PHE A 70 3.52 15.95 -12.39
CA PHE A 70 3.07 14.94 -11.44
C PHE A 70 2.68 15.57 -10.10
N PRO A 71 1.79 14.91 -9.32
CA PRO A 71 1.54 15.33 -7.95
C PRO A 71 2.85 15.22 -7.16
N TRP A 72 3.06 16.13 -6.25
CA TRP A 72 4.24 16.08 -5.38
C TRP A 72 3.85 15.65 -3.97
N VAL A 73 4.84 15.20 -3.20
CA VAL A 73 4.71 14.92 -1.78
C VAL A 73 5.25 16.12 -1.00
N ASN A 74 4.43 16.75 -0.17
CA ASN A 74 4.92 17.82 0.68
C ASN A 74 5.56 17.25 1.93
N ALA A 75 6.86 17.44 2.06
CA ALA A 75 7.63 16.97 3.21
C ALA A 75 7.24 17.64 4.53
N ASN A 76 6.67 18.82 4.48
CA ASN A 76 6.39 19.59 5.68
C ASN A 76 4.97 19.33 6.20
N SER A 77 4.79 18.17 6.86
CA SER A 77 3.52 17.78 7.46
C SER A 77 3.05 18.70 8.59
N THR A 78 3.91 19.59 9.09
CA THR A 78 3.59 20.54 10.17
C THR A 78 3.13 21.89 9.67
N LEU A 79 3.57 22.29 8.46
CA LEU A 79 3.26 23.59 7.86
C LEU A 79 2.12 23.57 6.84
N GLY A 80 1.39 22.46 6.75
CA GLY A 80 0.33 22.28 5.76
C GLY A 80 0.79 21.45 4.55
N GLY A 81 -0.14 21.16 3.66
CA GLY A 81 0.08 20.30 2.50
C GLY A 81 -0.53 18.90 2.67
N GLY A 82 -0.28 18.02 1.71
CA GLY A 82 -0.85 16.67 1.71
C GLY A 82 0.00 15.70 0.90
N SER A 83 -0.37 14.43 0.94
CA SER A 83 0.23 13.39 0.10
C SER A 83 -0.18 13.55 -1.35
N ALA A 84 0.54 12.89 -2.26
CA ALA A 84 0.13 12.76 -3.66
C ALA A 84 -1.28 12.16 -3.78
N PHE A 85 -1.66 11.26 -2.86
CA PHE A 85 -2.99 10.65 -2.82
C PHE A 85 -4.11 11.64 -2.45
N VAL A 86 -3.83 12.65 -1.63
CA VAL A 86 -4.79 13.76 -1.40
C VAL A 86 -4.95 14.60 -2.67
N ALA A 87 -3.87 14.87 -3.38
CA ALA A 87 -3.88 15.68 -4.59
C ALA A 87 -4.70 15.05 -5.72
N ILE A 88 -4.71 13.73 -5.84
CA ILE A 88 -5.44 13.01 -6.90
C ILE A 88 -6.89 12.65 -6.56
N LEU A 89 -7.40 12.97 -5.36
CA LEU A 89 -8.79 12.68 -4.97
C LEU A 89 -9.85 13.14 -6.01
N PRO A 90 -9.73 14.31 -6.66
CA PRO A 90 -10.69 14.72 -7.68
C PRO A 90 -10.78 13.76 -8.87
N HIS A 91 -9.67 13.08 -9.18
CA HIS A 91 -9.56 12.12 -10.28
C HIS A 91 -9.92 10.69 -9.86
N MET A 92 -10.30 10.52 -8.58
CA MET A 92 -10.76 9.26 -7.95
C MET A 92 -12.24 9.37 -7.52
N GLU A 93 -13.01 10.23 -8.17
CA GLU A 93 -14.43 10.53 -7.83
C GLU A 93 -14.64 11.05 -6.39
N GLN A 94 -13.57 11.54 -5.74
CA GLN A 94 -13.58 12.07 -4.37
C GLN A 94 -13.49 13.62 -4.34
N SER A 95 -14.09 14.31 -5.29
CA SER A 95 -14.08 15.78 -5.36
C SER A 95 -14.68 16.45 -4.12
N ASN A 96 -15.63 15.79 -3.45
CA ASN A 96 -16.21 16.31 -2.21
C ASN A 96 -15.19 16.30 -1.06
N SER A 97 -14.49 15.18 -0.88
CA SER A 97 -13.43 15.04 0.14
C SER A 97 -12.29 16.02 -0.13
N PHE A 98 -11.90 16.18 -1.40
CA PHE A 98 -10.86 17.13 -1.79
C PHE A 98 -11.22 18.57 -1.42
N ARG A 99 -12.47 19.01 -1.66
CA ARG A 99 -12.92 20.38 -1.32
C ARG A 99 -12.96 20.65 0.17
N LEU A 100 -13.10 19.61 0.99
CA LEU A 100 -13.11 19.72 2.44
C LEU A 100 -11.70 19.69 3.04
N TYR A 101 -10.68 19.37 2.24
CA TYR A 101 -9.30 19.33 2.72
C TYR A 101 -8.64 20.70 2.65
N ASP A 102 -8.17 21.21 3.76
CA ASP A 102 -7.46 22.48 3.85
C ASP A 102 -5.94 22.26 3.75
N PHE A 103 -5.37 22.57 2.58
CA PHE A 103 -3.95 22.42 2.30
C PHE A 103 -3.06 23.41 3.07
N THR A 104 -3.62 24.41 3.75
CA THR A 104 -2.86 25.32 4.60
C THR A 104 -2.62 24.73 5.99
N LYS A 105 -3.30 23.65 6.32
CA LYS A 105 -3.24 22.95 7.59
C LYS A 105 -2.57 21.59 7.44
N SER A 106 -2.00 21.11 8.51
CA SER A 106 -1.44 19.76 8.57
C SER A 106 -2.53 18.69 8.37
N ASN A 107 -2.16 17.53 7.84
CA ASN A 107 -3.05 16.36 7.83
C ASN A 107 -3.42 15.88 9.24
N ARG A 108 -2.74 16.35 10.29
CA ARG A 108 -3.05 16.09 11.70
C ARG A 108 -4.03 17.09 12.30
N ASP A 109 -4.29 18.19 11.61
CA ASP A 109 -5.20 19.22 12.12
C ASP A 109 -6.62 18.66 12.27
N PRO A 110 -7.32 18.95 13.39
CA PRO A 110 -8.70 18.51 13.60
C PRO A 110 -9.65 18.88 12.45
N TYR A 111 -9.40 20.00 11.76
CA TYR A 111 -10.20 20.41 10.60
C TYR A 111 -10.14 19.39 9.47
N ASN A 112 -8.96 18.87 9.17
CA ASN A 112 -8.76 17.87 8.11
C ASN A 112 -9.23 16.47 8.50
N ARG A 113 -9.50 16.21 9.79
CA ARG A 113 -9.91 14.89 10.30
C ARG A 113 -11.12 14.31 9.58
N GLN A 114 -12.10 15.14 9.21
CA GLN A 114 -13.28 14.72 8.46
C GLN A 114 -12.95 14.07 7.10
N VAL A 115 -11.80 14.39 6.53
CA VAL A 115 -11.32 13.81 5.26
C VAL A 115 -10.36 12.67 5.53
N VAL A 116 -9.34 12.89 6.36
CA VAL A 116 -8.24 11.95 6.54
C VAL A 116 -8.62 10.69 7.33
N SER A 117 -9.76 10.72 8.02
CA SER A 117 -10.31 9.54 8.72
C SER A 117 -11.13 8.61 7.79
N GLN A 118 -11.38 9.03 6.55
CA GLN A 118 -12.16 8.22 5.61
C GLN A 118 -11.34 7.02 5.11
N ARG A 119 -11.90 5.83 5.29
CA ARG A 119 -11.36 4.61 4.69
C ARG A 119 -11.79 4.56 3.23
N LEU A 120 -10.84 4.78 2.33
CA LEU A 120 -11.06 4.76 0.90
C LEU A 120 -10.65 3.40 0.34
N PRO A 121 -11.59 2.57 -0.16
CA PRO A 121 -11.30 1.18 -0.55
C PRO A 121 -10.21 1.05 -1.61
N PHE A 122 -10.10 2.02 -2.50
CA PHE A 122 -9.08 2.03 -3.56
C PHE A 122 -7.67 2.38 -3.05
N TYR A 123 -7.52 2.88 -1.81
CA TYR A 123 -6.22 3.07 -1.15
C TYR A 123 -5.87 1.93 -0.20
N TRP A 124 -6.69 0.88 -0.16
CA TRP A 124 -6.47 -0.28 0.69
C TRP A 124 -6.36 -1.57 -0.14
N CYS A 125 -5.25 -2.30 -0.01
CA CYS A 125 -5.11 -3.62 -0.60
C CYS A 125 -5.87 -4.65 0.25
N PRO A 126 -6.81 -5.44 -0.32
CA PRO A 126 -7.58 -6.44 0.42
C PRO A 126 -6.74 -7.56 1.04
N SER A 127 -5.51 -7.77 0.60
CA SER A 127 -4.56 -8.71 1.22
C SER A 127 -3.79 -8.09 2.38
N ALA A 128 -3.79 -6.75 2.50
CA ALA A 128 -3.12 -6.10 3.62
C ALA A 128 -3.80 -6.44 4.95
N VAL A 129 -3.03 -6.91 5.91
CA VAL A 129 -3.52 -7.30 7.23
C VAL A 129 -3.58 -6.07 8.13
N GLU A 130 -4.78 -5.65 8.48
CA GLU A 130 -4.97 -4.62 9.50
C GLU A 130 -4.88 -5.27 10.88
N ARG A 131 -3.76 -5.10 11.57
CA ARG A 131 -3.50 -5.78 12.85
C ARG A 131 -4.20 -5.13 14.03
N ARG A 132 -4.63 -3.87 13.90
CA ARG A 132 -5.40 -3.13 14.91
C ARG A 132 -6.17 -1.98 14.27
N PRO A 133 -7.23 -1.47 14.93
CA PRO A 133 -7.91 -0.25 14.49
C PRO A 133 -6.94 0.95 14.46
N VAL A 134 -7.24 1.96 13.64
CA VAL A 134 -6.47 3.22 13.61
C VAL A 134 -6.41 3.77 15.03
N PRO A 135 -5.21 4.03 15.59
CA PRO A 135 -5.08 4.50 16.96
C PRO A 135 -5.67 5.90 17.12
N GLU A 136 -6.30 6.15 18.25
CA GLU A 136 -6.81 7.47 18.61
C GLU A 136 -5.82 8.27 19.46
N CYS A 137 -4.55 7.91 19.45
CA CYS A 137 -3.53 8.52 20.26
C CYS A 137 -2.38 9.09 19.43
N ASP A 138 -1.71 10.07 19.98
CA ASP A 138 -0.55 10.76 19.41
C ASP A 138 -0.78 11.32 18.01
N SER A 139 0.28 11.31 17.22
CA SER A 139 0.27 11.81 15.85
C SER A 139 -0.54 10.94 14.89
N ASP A 140 -1.00 9.77 15.32
CA ASP A 140 -1.73 8.82 14.49
C ASP A 140 -3.25 8.97 14.61
N ALA A 141 -3.70 9.75 15.58
CA ALA A 141 -5.12 9.91 15.88
C ALA A 141 -5.98 10.29 14.67
N GLY A 142 -6.99 9.48 14.40
CA GLY A 142 -8.06 9.78 13.46
C GLY A 142 -7.63 9.79 11.98
N ARG A 143 -6.53 9.14 11.59
CA ARG A 143 -6.12 9.00 10.20
C ARG A 143 -6.35 7.59 9.69
N ALA A 144 -7.00 7.46 8.55
CA ALA A 144 -7.28 6.17 7.94
C ALA A 144 -6.05 5.57 7.26
N PRO A 145 -5.91 4.23 7.32
CA PRO A 145 -4.79 3.53 6.70
C PRO A 145 -4.83 3.57 5.17
N GLY A 146 -3.66 3.36 4.56
CA GLY A 146 -3.46 3.12 3.15
C GLY A 146 -2.42 2.03 2.93
N SER A 147 -2.41 1.44 1.75
CA SER A 147 -1.52 0.32 1.40
C SER A 147 -0.68 0.62 0.16
N TYR A 148 -0.56 1.89 -0.22
CA TYR A 148 0.19 2.29 -1.41
C TYR A 148 1.08 3.49 -1.11
N ALA A 149 2.23 3.53 -1.77
CA ALA A 149 3.19 4.62 -1.70
C ALA A 149 3.72 4.98 -3.08
N VAL A 150 3.96 6.26 -3.33
CA VAL A 150 4.63 6.73 -4.53
C VAL A 150 6.13 6.40 -4.46
N ASN A 151 6.72 6.15 -5.61
CA ASN A 151 8.15 5.96 -5.74
C ASN A 151 8.86 7.32 -5.78
N ILE A 152 9.74 7.57 -4.78
CA ILE A 152 10.56 8.78 -4.70
C ILE A 152 11.98 8.56 -5.25
N GLY A 153 12.31 7.33 -5.66
CA GLY A 153 13.58 6.98 -6.27
C GLY A 153 14.46 6.08 -5.44
N THR A 154 15.74 6.13 -5.72
CA THR A 154 16.77 5.24 -5.16
C THR A 154 17.34 5.74 -3.84
N GLU A 155 17.15 7.02 -3.51
CA GLU A 155 17.65 7.62 -2.26
C GLU A 155 16.51 8.00 -1.31
N ASP A 156 16.79 7.91 -0.01
CA ASP A 156 15.83 8.27 1.03
C ASP A 156 15.80 9.77 1.28
N TYR A 157 14.59 10.32 1.25
CA TYR A 157 14.37 11.68 1.72
C TYR A 157 14.25 11.72 3.24
N ASN A 158 15.24 12.28 3.90
CA ASN A 158 15.16 12.53 5.32
C ASN A 158 14.79 13.99 5.60
N GLN A 159 13.57 14.26 6.03
CA GLN A 159 13.12 15.62 6.40
C GLN A 159 13.97 16.29 7.48
N TYR A 160 14.78 15.52 8.21
CA TYR A 160 15.70 16.03 9.23
C TYR A 160 17.08 16.39 8.68
N TRP A 161 17.30 16.27 7.36
CA TRP A 161 18.59 16.59 6.74
C TRP A 161 19.03 18.02 7.04
N SER A 162 18.10 18.97 6.96
CA SER A 162 18.38 20.37 7.30
C SER A 162 18.74 20.55 8.78
N PHE A 163 18.14 19.76 9.67
CA PHE A 163 18.45 19.78 11.10
C PHE A 163 19.84 19.22 11.40
N PHE A 164 20.31 18.25 10.61
CA PHE A 164 21.64 17.65 10.72
C PHE A 164 22.70 18.33 9.84
N GLY A 165 22.34 19.43 9.13
CA GLY A 165 23.25 20.14 8.24
C GLY A 165 23.70 19.34 7.00
N GLN A 166 22.97 18.29 6.64
CA GLN A 166 23.29 17.46 5.48
C GLN A 166 22.59 18.01 4.22
N PRO A 167 23.19 17.93 3.04
CA PRO A 167 22.50 18.27 1.79
C PRO A 167 21.36 17.31 1.53
N GLN A 168 20.26 17.81 0.97
CA GLN A 168 19.16 16.96 0.53
C GLN A 168 19.58 16.12 -0.66
N PRO A 169 19.23 14.83 -0.69
CA PRO A 169 19.50 13.99 -1.84
C PRO A 169 18.74 14.47 -3.08
N SER A 170 19.28 14.20 -4.24
CA SER A 170 18.62 14.45 -5.51
C SER A 170 17.66 13.31 -5.78
N LEU A 171 16.41 13.44 -5.36
CA LEU A 171 15.41 12.41 -5.61
C LEU A 171 15.21 12.17 -7.11
N ASP A 172 15.36 10.93 -7.52
CA ASP A 172 15.34 10.47 -8.90
C ASP A 172 14.07 9.70 -9.29
N GLY A 173 13.13 9.49 -8.36
CA GLY A 173 11.83 8.88 -8.65
C GLY A 173 10.90 9.77 -9.49
N MET A 174 9.82 9.18 -9.99
CA MET A 174 8.82 9.92 -10.78
C MET A 174 8.09 10.99 -9.97
N ILE A 175 7.81 10.72 -8.69
CA ILE A 175 7.15 11.65 -7.78
C ILE A 175 8.13 12.01 -6.68
N VAL A 176 8.42 13.29 -6.54
CA VAL A 176 9.46 13.75 -5.62
C VAL A 176 8.89 14.52 -4.44
N TYR A 177 9.64 14.57 -3.37
CA TYR A 177 9.42 15.51 -2.30
C TYR A 177 9.72 16.95 -2.76
N SER A 178 8.84 17.85 -2.41
CA SER A 178 9.05 19.26 -2.64
C SER A 178 8.79 20.03 -1.35
N ASP A 179 9.85 20.44 -0.68
CA ASP A 179 9.83 21.51 0.30
C ASP A 179 9.98 22.89 -0.37
N ALA A 180 10.51 22.91 -1.59
CA ALA A 180 10.63 24.07 -2.44
C ALA A 180 9.64 23.95 -3.61
N ARG A 181 8.90 25.02 -3.88
CA ARG A 181 7.84 25.11 -4.90
C ARG A 181 8.29 24.83 -6.34
N ASP A 182 9.56 24.51 -6.57
CA ASP A 182 10.19 24.46 -7.88
C ASP A 182 10.60 23.06 -8.37
N ARG A 183 10.53 22.01 -7.56
CA ARG A 183 10.84 20.65 -8.00
C ARG A 183 9.58 19.94 -8.52
N LYS A 184 9.30 20.17 -9.80
CA LYS A 184 8.16 19.56 -10.49
C LYS A 184 8.68 18.54 -11.47
N THR A 185 8.27 17.29 -11.29
CA THR A 185 8.53 16.23 -12.25
C THR A 185 7.37 16.15 -13.26
N LYS A 186 7.68 15.75 -14.48
CA LYS A 186 6.74 15.59 -15.58
C LYS A 186 7.16 14.43 -16.47
N PHE A 187 6.32 13.96 -17.37
CA PHE A 187 6.68 12.86 -18.28
C PHE A 187 7.96 13.15 -19.07
N ALA A 188 8.20 14.39 -19.49
CA ALA A 188 9.41 14.75 -20.18
C ALA A 188 10.71 14.62 -19.34
N SER A 189 10.60 14.43 -18.02
CA SER A 189 11.74 14.14 -17.15
C SER A 189 11.98 12.64 -16.92
N VAL A 190 11.15 11.76 -17.51
CA VAL A 190 11.29 10.31 -17.46
C VAL A 190 11.98 9.86 -18.74
N THR A 191 13.32 9.88 -18.72
CA THR A 191 14.13 9.59 -19.93
C THR A 191 14.38 8.10 -20.12
N ASP A 192 14.27 7.28 -19.07
CA ASP A 192 14.54 5.84 -19.10
C ASP A 192 13.33 5.03 -19.59
N GLY A 193 12.24 5.76 -19.88
CA GLY A 193 11.00 5.19 -20.40
C GLY A 193 9.94 4.94 -19.33
N SER A 194 8.74 5.45 -19.57
CA SER A 194 7.63 5.33 -18.61
C SER A 194 7.18 3.89 -18.34
N SER A 195 7.43 2.97 -19.25
CA SER A 195 7.16 1.52 -19.07
C SER A 195 8.21 0.82 -18.20
N ASN A 196 9.35 1.46 -17.95
CA ASN A 196 10.45 0.94 -17.15
C ASN A 196 10.64 1.67 -15.83
N THR A 197 9.77 2.62 -15.48
CA THR A 197 9.92 3.42 -14.28
C THR A 197 8.74 3.21 -13.34
N LEU A 198 9.03 2.85 -12.08
CA LEU A 198 8.04 2.66 -11.03
C LEU A 198 7.36 3.99 -10.68
N LEU A 199 6.04 3.98 -10.59
CA LEU A 199 5.25 5.15 -10.21
C LEU A 199 4.69 5.02 -8.78
N VAL A 200 3.95 3.95 -8.50
CA VAL A 200 3.38 3.64 -7.19
C VAL A 200 3.50 2.15 -6.92
N GLY A 201 3.85 1.79 -5.69
CA GLY A 201 3.89 0.41 -5.23
C GLY A 201 3.09 0.18 -3.96
N GLU A 202 2.96 -1.08 -3.57
CA GLU A 202 2.34 -1.46 -2.31
C GLU A 202 3.25 -1.15 -1.13
N THR A 203 2.63 -0.75 0.00
CA THR A 203 3.27 -0.62 1.30
C THR A 203 2.37 -1.22 2.37
N ALA A 204 2.64 -2.47 2.73
CA ALA A 204 1.79 -3.21 3.66
C ALA A 204 2.13 -2.93 5.13
N TYR A 205 1.18 -3.27 5.97
CA TYR A 205 1.18 -3.10 7.43
C TYR A 205 1.92 -4.17 8.21
N ASN A 206 2.72 -5.00 7.59
CA ASN A 206 3.15 -6.28 8.14
C ASN A 206 4.40 -6.24 9.04
N LEU A 207 4.64 -5.16 9.75
CA LEU A 207 5.74 -5.04 10.70
C LEU A 207 5.22 -5.14 12.15
N PRO A 208 4.99 -6.34 12.70
CA PRO A 208 4.31 -6.55 13.98
C PRO A 208 5.07 -5.99 15.18
N ASP A 209 6.39 -5.99 15.11
CA ASP A 209 7.28 -5.60 16.20
C ASP A 209 7.65 -4.12 16.17
N TYR A 210 7.12 -3.39 15.19
CA TYR A 210 7.29 -1.94 15.13
C TYR A 210 6.35 -1.27 16.13
N LEU A 211 6.88 -0.90 17.28
CA LEU A 211 6.11 -0.33 18.40
C LEU A 211 6.34 1.16 18.56
N PHE A 212 5.36 1.84 19.16
CA PHE A 212 5.58 3.20 19.64
C PHE A 212 6.58 3.20 20.79
N SER A 213 7.64 3.98 20.66
CA SER A 213 8.68 4.10 21.68
C SER A 213 8.37 5.13 22.77
N PHE A 214 7.43 6.05 22.50
CA PHE A 214 7.04 7.13 23.42
C PHE A 214 5.57 7.55 23.20
N GLY A 215 5.07 8.43 24.06
CA GLY A 215 3.71 8.97 23.99
C GLY A 215 2.65 8.07 24.60
N ALA A 216 1.38 8.44 24.42
CA ALA A 216 0.23 7.73 24.98
C ALA A 216 0.03 6.32 24.42
N CYS A 217 0.54 6.05 23.21
CA CYS A 217 0.49 4.74 22.59
C CYS A 217 1.75 3.89 22.81
N ARG A 218 2.61 4.24 23.76
CA ARG A 218 3.87 3.50 24.00
C ARG A 218 3.62 2.00 24.20
N GLY A 219 4.35 1.19 23.44
CA GLY A 219 4.25 -0.28 23.47
C GLY A 219 3.15 -0.85 22.59
N GLU A 220 2.32 -0.03 21.95
CA GLU A 220 1.38 -0.50 20.95
C GLU A 220 2.03 -0.57 19.56
N SER A 221 1.56 -1.49 18.73
CA SER A 221 2.06 -1.63 17.36
C SER A 221 1.79 -0.36 16.55
N ARG A 222 2.80 0.16 15.88
CA ARG A 222 2.64 1.25 14.92
C ARG A 222 2.18 0.69 13.58
N PHE A 223 1.38 1.49 12.90
CA PHE A 223 1.03 1.22 11.52
C PHE A 223 2.11 1.74 10.58
N SER A 224 3.34 1.44 10.72
CA SER A 224 4.41 1.84 9.80
C SER A 224 4.18 3.18 9.08
N PHE A 225 3.47 4.13 9.69
CA PHE A 225 2.99 5.40 9.11
C PHE A 225 2.13 5.28 7.83
N THR A 226 1.61 4.13 7.47
CA THR A 226 0.87 3.91 6.23
C THR A 226 -0.53 4.53 6.24
N TYR A 227 -0.60 5.84 6.41
CA TYR A 227 -1.83 6.61 6.26
C TYR A 227 -1.86 7.26 4.88
N TRP A 228 -2.91 7.00 4.10
CA TRP A 228 -3.01 7.51 2.72
C TRP A 228 -2.85 9.02 2.59
N CYS A 229 -3.19 9.78 3.63
CA CYS A 229 -3.09 11.23 3.65
C CYS A 229 -1.73 11.77 4.12
N ASN A 230 -0.87 10.92 4.66
CA ASN A 230 0.36 11.37 5.31
C ASN A 230 1.50 11.50 4.31
N PRO A 231 2.03 12.69 4.04
CA PRO A 231 3.10 12.90 3.06
C PRO A 231 4.48 12.43 3.54
N PHE A 232 4.54 11.60 4.56
CA PHE A 232 5.79 11.21 5.20
C PHE A 232 6.47 10.05 4.47
N PRO A 233 7.83 10.02 4.41
CA PRO A 233 8.56 8.85 3.95
C PRO A 233 8.21 7.60 4.78
N GLY A 234 7.97 6.49 4.10
CA GLY A 234 7.46 5.26 4.73
C GLY A 234 5.96 5.23 4.97
N SER A 235 5.24 6.34 4.68
CA SER A 235 3.77 6.38 4.70
C SER A 235 3.20 6.29 3.29
N THR A 236 3.33 7.36 2.53
CA THR A 236 2.86 7.45 1.14
C THR A 236 3.98 7.68 0.14
N ALA A 237 5.22 7.57 0.57
CA ALA A 237 6.40 7.68 -0.26
C ALA A 237 7.44 6.65 0.18
N CYS A 238 7.89 5.83 -0.74
CA CYS A 238 8.89 4.80 -0.52
C CYS A 238 10.04 4.91 -1.52
N THR A 239 11.18 4.32 -1.15
CA THR A 239 12.43 4.29 -1.92
C THR A 239 12.89 2.84 -2.08
N THR A 240 13.82 2.60 -3.00
CA THR A 240 14.49 1.30 -3.14
C THR A 240 15.83 1.22 -2.42
N GLU A 241 16.28 2.29 -1.75
CA GLU A 241 17.52 2.32 -0.97
C GLU A 241 17.66 1.18 0.05
N TYR A 242 16.53 0.67 0.53
CA TYR A 242 16.48 -0.32 1.59
C TYR A 242 16.00 -1.68 1.09
N ALA A 243 16.12 -2.71 1.94
CA ALA A 243 15.73 -4.06 1.60
C ALA A 243 14.29 -4.12 1.04
N PHE A 244 14.14 -4.78 -0.10
CA PHE A 244 12.87 -4.93 -0.78
C PHE A 244 11.98 -5.97 -0.09
N ASN A 245 10.69 -5.67 0.06
CA ASN A 245 9.68 -6.53 0.67
C ASN A 245 10.07 -7.12 2.03
N PRO A 246 10.62 -6.31 2.97
CA PRO A 246 11.05 -6.82 4.26
C PRO A 246 9.85 -7.38 5.04
N LYS A 247 10.07 -8.50 5.74
CA LYS A 247 9.03 -9.18 6.53
C LYS A 247 9.15 -8.91 8.02
N ASP A 248 10.35 -8.58 8.48
CA ASP A 248 10.66 -8.31 9.87
C ASP A 248 11.25 -6.92 10.04
N VAL A 249 11.11 -6.36 11.22
CA VAL A 249 11.80 -5.12 11.62
C VAL A 249 13.05 -5.53 12.39
N ALA A 250 14.21 -5.26 11.80
CA ALA A 250 15.47 -5.41 12.51
C ALA A 250 15.90 -4.05 13.04
N GLY A 251 15.67 -3.76 14.33
CA GLY A 251 16.19 -2.57 14.99
C GLY A 251 15.23 -1.84 15.93
N ASP A 252 15.76 -0.87 16.65
CA ASP A 252 15.12 -0.19 17.78
C ASP A 252 14.27 1.02 17.35
N GLY A 253 13.20 0.81 16.62
CA GLY A 253 12.14 1.80 16.64
C GLY A 253 12.12 2.82 15.51
N ILE A 254 11.50 3.94 15.79
CA ILE A 254 10.98 4.98 14.90
C ILE A 254 12.00 5.56 13.89
N PHE A 255 13.28 5.41 14.15
CA PHE A 255 14.37 5.93 13.33
C PHE A 255 15.12 4.85 12.55
N ASP A 256 14.76 3.59 12.72
CA ASP A 256 15.26 2.54 11.84
C ASP A 256 14.55 2.62 10.49
N ARG A 257 15.20 3.33 9.58
CA ARG A 257 14.65 3.86 8.35
C ARG A 257 14.43 2.81 7.29
N GLY A 258 15.26 1.77 7.31
CA GLY A 258 15.37 0.82 6.23
C GLY A 258 14.10 0.03 5.95
N TRP A 259 13.39 -0.35 6.99
CA TRP A 259 12.26 -1.26 6.87
C TRP A 259 10.93 -0.56 6.61
N VAL A 260 10.76 0.63 7.20
CA VAL A 260 9.51 1.39 7.11
C VAL A 260 9.33 2.06 5.76
N ARG A 261 10.44 2.39 5.08
CA ARG A 261 10.44 3.19 3.83
C ARG A 261 10.57 2.35 2.57
N SER A 262 10.70 1.04 2.72
CA SER A 262 10.72 0.09 1.62
C SER A 262 9.32 -0.21 1.10
N PHE A 263 9.22 -0.53 -0.17
CA PHE A 263 8.03 -1.17 -0.73
C PHE A 263 7.89 -2.58 -0.17
N ARG A 264 6.68 -2.95 0.22
CA ARG A 264 6.36 -4.24 0.81
C ARG A 264 4.91 -4.62 0.60
N SER A 265 4.63 -5.92 0.63
CA SER A 265 3.30 -6.47 0.42
C SER A 265 3.04 -7.67 1.31
N ASP A 266 1.77 -7.90 1.65
CA ASP A 266 1.29 -9.14 2.25
C ASP A 266 1.00 -10.23 1.19
N HIS A 267 1.15 -9.93 -0.09
CA HIS A 267 1.16 -10.93 -1.15
C HIS A 267 2.40 -11.81 -1.06
N ILE A 268 2.24 -13.10 -1.36
CA ILE A 268 3.34 -14.05 -1.34
C ILE A 268 4.24 -13.80 -2.57
N GLY A 269 5.53 -13.66 -2.34
CA GLY A 269 6.58 -13.69 -3.36
C GLY A 269 6.91 -12.36 -4.01
N GLY A 270 6.29 -11.24 -3.64
CA GLY A 270 6.67 -9.93 -4.18
C GLY A 270 5.64 -8.82 -3.94
N VAL A 271 5.80 -7.74 -4.66
CA VAL A 271 5.05 -6.48 -4.53
C VAL A 271 4.47 -6.07 -5.88
N GLN A 272 3.25 -5.56 -5.89
CA GLN A 272 2.66 -4.99 -7.10
C GLN A 272 3.02 -3.51 -7.25
N PHE A 273 3.30 -3.13 -8.50
CA PHE A 273 3.59 -1.75 -8.88
C PHE A 273 2.78 -1.34 -10.09
N VAL A 274 2.34 -0.08 -10.10
CA VAL A 274 1.99 0.60 -11.34
C VAL A 274 3.21 1.38 -11.83
N PHE A 275 3.47 1.28 -13.12
CA PHE A 275 4.56 1.94 -13.82
C PHE A 275 4.12 3.29 -14.39
N GLY A 276 5.07 4.07 -14.86
CA GLY A 276 4.82 5.40 -15.41
C GLY A 276 3.90 5.42 -16.63
N ASP A 277 3.80 4.32 -17.39
CA ASP A 277 2.85 4.17 -18.51
C ASP A 277 1.45 3.71 -18.06
N GLY A 278 1.27 3.45 -16.76
CA GLY A 278 0.04 2.95 -16.18
C GLY A 278 -0.13 1.43 -16.28
N SER A 279 0.84 0.68 -16.76
CA SER A 279 0.85 -0.79 -16.67
C SER A 279 1.04 -1.22 -15.21
N VAL A 280 0.50 -2.38 -14.82
CA VAL A 280 0.67 -2.91 -13.46
C VAL A 280 1.34 -4.26 -13.53
N HIS A 281 2.44 -4.40 -12.82
CA HIS A 281 3.26 -5.61 -12.79
C HIS A 281 3.53 -6.06 -11.36
N PHE A 282 3.72 -7.36 -11.21
CA PHE A 282 4.15 -7.98 -9.96
C PHE A 282 5.65 -8.17 -9.98
N VAL A 283 6.36 -7.48 -9.12
CA VAL A 283 7.82 -7.55 -9.00
C VAL A 283 8.16 -8.59 -7.94
N SER A 284 8.91 -9.61 -8.35
CA SER A 284 9.35 -10.69 -7.45
C SER A 284 10.24 -10.17 -6.33
N GLU A 285 10.10 -10.69 -5.11
CA GLU A 285 11.00 -10.37 -3.99
C GLU A 285 12.44 -10.86 -4.20
N ASN A 286 12.67 -11.71 -5.21
CA ASN A 286 14.00 -12.18 -5.60
C ASN A 286 14.63 -11.30 -6.70
N ILE A 287 14.04 -10.16 -7.05
CA ILE A 287 14.62 -9.24 -8.02
C ILE A 287 16.02 -8.81 -7.57
N ASN A 288 16.92 -8.65 -8.53
CA ASN A 288 18.23 -8.05 -8.24
C ASN A 288 18.06 -6.60 -7.77
N ALA A 289 18.74 -6.20 -6.70
CA ALA A 289 18.60 -4.86 -6.11
C ALA A 289 18.97 -3.76 -7.12
N GLU A 290 20.06 -3.95 -7.90
CA GLU A 290 20.47 -3.00 -8.95
C GLU A 290 19.38 -2.85 -10.04
N THR A 291 18.70 -3.94 -10.40
CA THR A 291 17.57 -3.88 -11.34
C THR A 291 16.39 -3.12 -10.77
N LEU A 292 16.11 -3.31 -9.46
CA LEU A 292 15.04 -2.59 -8.77
C LEU A 292 15.34 -1.09 -8.69
N ASP A 293 16.61 -0.72 -8.43
CA ASP A 293 17.04 0.68 -8.39
C ASP A 293 16.91 1.36 -9.75
N LYS A 294 17.31 0.66 -10.83
CA LYS A 294 17.11 1.14 -12.20
C LYS A 294 15.64 1.34 -12.55
N LEU A 295 14.74 0.47 -12.03
CA LEU A 295 13.29 0.65 -12.19
C LEU A 295 12.76 1.84 -11.35
N ALA A 296 13.41 2.18 -10.25
CA ALA A 296 12.99 3.29 -9.41
C ALA A 296 13.43 4.65 -9.94
N ALA A 297 14.58 4.74 -10.60
CA ALA A 297 15.09 5.96 -11.20
C ALA A 297 14.29 6.33 -12.47
N ARG A 298 14.07 7.63 -12.67
CA ARG A 298 13.41 8.15 -13.89
C ARG A 298 14.37 8.59 -14.99
N ASN A 299 15.66 8.78 -14.68
CA ASN A 299 16.63 9.45 -15.58
C ASN A 299 18.08 9.11 -15.23
N ASP A 300 18.38 7.85 -14.94
CA ASP A 300 19.76 7.38 -14.72
C ASP A 300 20.48 7.07 -16.04
N GLY A 301 19.75 6.96 -17.16
CA GLY A 301 20.28 6.66 -18.49
C GLY A 301 20.55 5.18 -18.69
N GLU A 302 20.15 4.32 -17.76
CA GLU A 302 20.33 2.88 -17.83
C GLU A 302 19.14 2.24 -18.54
N VAL A 303 19.42 1.58 -19.67
CA VAL A 303 18.41 0.81 -20.38
C VAL A 303 18.31 -0.57 -19.74
N LEU A 304 17.19 -0.86 -19.14
CA LEU A 304 16.88 -2.21 -18.68
C LEU A 304 16.67 -3.13 -19.87
N GLY A 305 17.49 -4.19 -19.98
CA GLY A 305 17.16 -5.34 -20.79
C GLY A 305 15.84 -5.97 -20.32
N GLU A 306 15.37 -7.03 -20.98
CA GLU A 306 14.19 -7.76 -20.52
C GLU A 306 14.40 -8.23 -19.07
N TRP A 307 13.86 -7.48 -18.12
CA TRP A 307 13.76 -7.92 -16.73
C TRP A 307 12.51 -8.80 -16.65
N GLY A 308 12.71 -10.10 -16.52
CA GLY A 308 11.67 -11.12 -16.63
C GLY A 308 10.44 -10.78 -15.78
N LEU A 309 9.36 -10.43 -16.49
CA LEU A 309 7.99 -10.36 -15.97
C LEU A 309 7.41 -11.77 -15.90
#